data_e8afa9d20096805674306ea1b033fb23
#
_entry.id   e8afa9d20096805674306ea1b033fb23
#
_cell.length_a   1.000
_cell.length_b   1.000
_cell.length_c   1.000
_cell.angle_alpha   90.00
_cell.angle_beta   90.00
_cell.angle_gamma   90.00
#
_symmetry.space_group_name_H-M   'P 1'
#
loop_
_entity.id
_entity.type
_entity.pdbx_description
1 polymer ?
#
loop_
_entity_poly.entity_id
_entity_poly.type
_entity_poly.pdbx_seq_one_letter_code
_entity_poly.pdbx_strand_id
1 'polypeptide(L)'
;MNTHTPVLYQEVLDLLRPQANGRYLDGTLGAGGHTAGILDASAPDGRVLGFDRDPEAIAFARQRLAAYGSRVTFVNDSYARMRQIAPKLGFDQPDGILLDLGLSSRQLDQGERGFSFRQPGPLDMRFDQTQGETAADLLNNRTEAELAELFWRYGEEKQSRKYARLIVA
;
A
#
# COMPACT_ATOMS: atom_id res chain seq x y z
N MET A 1 -18.12 14.35 4.86
CA MET A 1 -16.85 13.64 4.60
C MET A 1 -17.19 12.18 4.42
N ASN A 2 -16.94 11.61 3.24
CA ASN A 2 -17.24 10.19 3.01
C ASN A 2 -16.25 9.36 3.82
N THR A 3 -16.69 8.84 4.95
CA THR A 3 -15.88 7.96 5.82
C THR A 3 -15.89 6.55 5.20
N HIS A 4 -14.99 6.32 4.25
CA HIS A 4 -14.76 4.98 3.74
C HIS A 4 -14.30 4.10 4.91
N THR A 5 -15.12 3.12 5.28
CA THR A 5 -14.74 2.10 6.27
C THR A 5 -13.78 1.13 5.59
N PRO A 6 -12.61 0.85 6.17
CA PRO A 6 -11.69 -0.15 5.62
C PRO A 6 -12.32 -1.54 5.54
N VAL A 7 -11.81 -2.37 4.64
CA VAL A 7 -12.24 -3.76 4.51
C VAL A 7 -11.87 -4.54 5.76
N LEU A 8 -12.77 -5.41 6.24
CA LEU A 8 -12.55 -6.25 7.44
C LEU A 8 -12.10 -5.45 8.68
N TYR A 9 -12.61 -4.21 8.81
CA TYR A 9 -12.14 -3.28 9.85
C TYR A 9 -12.24 -3.85 11.26
N GLN A 10 -13.41 -4.44 11.61
CA GLN A 10 -13.62 -4.99 12.94
C GLN A 10 -12.79 -6.25 13.16
N GLU A 11 -12.73 -7.13 12.17
CA GLU A 11 -11.97 -8.38 12.21
C GLU A 11 -10.47 -8.11 12.42
N VAL A 12 -9.94 -7.07 11.78
CA VAL A 12 -8.54 -6.63 11.98
C VAL A 12 -8.32 -6.22 13.43
N LEU A 13 -9.20 -5.42 14.02
CA LEU A 13 -9.07 -5.00 15.41
C LEU A 13 -9.22 -6.17 16.40
N ASP A 14 -10.15 -7.08 16.13
CA ASP A 14 -10.39 -8.27 16.96
C ASP A 14 -9.20 -9.24 16.95
N LEU A 15 -8.50 -9.35 15.82
CA LEU A 15 -7.32 -10.20 15.67
C LEU A 15 -6.05 -9.56 16.24
N LEU A 16 -5.81 -8.28 15.95
CA LEU A 16 -4.64 -7.55 16.44
C LEU A 16 -4.73 -7.26 17.94
N ARG A 17 -5.95 -7.10 18.47
CA ARG A 17 -6.22 -6.77 19.88
C ARG A 17 -5.36 -5.61 20.38
N PRO A 18 -5.45 -4.42 19.77
CA PRO A 18 -4.59 -3.32 20.16
C PRO A 18 -4.75 -2.94 21.63
N GLN A 19 -3.64 -2.72 22.30
CA GLN A 19 -3.58 -2.42 23.73
C GLN A 19 -2.76 -1.17 24.01
N ALA A 20 -2.99 -0.53 25.14
CA ALA A 20 -2.16 0.56 25.63
C ALA A 20 -0.67 0.15 25.69
N ASN A 21 0.23 1.07 25.43
CA ASN A 21 1.67 0.88 25.25
C ASN A 21 2.06 0.00 24.05
N GLY A 22 1.11 -0.59 23.32
CA GLY A 22 1.37 -1.47 22.17
C GLY A 22 2.01 -0.74 21.00
N ARG A 23 2.81 -1.47 20.21
CA ARG A 23 3.50 -0.99 19.01
C ARG A 23 3.05 -1.78 17.80
N TYR A 24 2.53 -1.12 16.80
CA TYR A 24 1.95 -1.76 15.63
C TYR A 24 2.61 -1.25 14.36
N LEU A 25 2.75 -2.12 13.37
CA LEU A 25 3.18 -1.76 12.01
C LEU A 25 1.98 -1.88 11.07
N ASP A 26 1.73 -0.82 10.30
CA ASP A 26 0.80 -0.84 9.17
C ASP A 26 1.60 -0.71 7.89
N GLY A 27 1.75 -1.79 7.13
CA GLY A 27 2.56 -1.82 5.91
C GLY A 27 1.86 -1.28 4.67
N THR A 28 0.59 -0.98 4.79
CA THR A 28 -0.32 -0.56 3.73
C THR A 28 -1.21 0.58 4.21
N LEU A 29 -0.56 1.65 4.70
CA LEU A 29 -1.21 2.74 5.41
C LEU A 29 -2.41 3.34 4.65
N GLY A 30 -2.27 3.52 3.33
CA GLY A 30 -3.30 4.11 2.49
C GLY A 30 -3.82 5.42 3.06
N ALA A 31 -5.14 5.51 3.24
CA ALA A 31 -5.79 6.66 3.86
C ALA A 31 -5.74 6.66 5.41
N GLY A 32 -5.07 5.70 6.03
CA GLY A 32 -4.92 5.59 7.49
C GLY A 32 -6.17 5.12 8.24
N GLY A 33 -7.08 4.43 7.56
CA GLY A 33 -8.33 4.00 8.18
C GLY A 33 -8.13 2.94 9.25
N HIS A 34 -7.41 1.87 8.97
CA HIS A 34 -7.03 0.84 9.94
C HIS A 34 -6.13 1.40 11.03
N THR A 35 -5.14 2.21 10.66
CA THR A 35 -4.25 2.89 11.63
C THR A 35 -5.03 3.72 12.64
N ALA A 36 -6.07 4.46 12.21
CA ALA A 36 -6.94 5.20 13.14
C ALA A 36 -7.59 4.26 14.17
N GLY A 37 -8.18 3.15 13.71
CA GLY A 37 -8.79 2.17 14.60
C GLY A 37 -7.82 1.53 15.58
N ILE A 38 -6.60 1.19 15.12
CA ILE A 38 -5.55 0.67 16.00
C ILE A 38 -5.16 1.70 17.07
N LEU A 39 -5.01 2.97 16.69
CA LEU A 39 -4.68 4.06 17.61
C LEU A 39 -5.80 4.33 18.61
N ASP A 40 -7.06 4.28 18.21
CA ASP A 40 -8.21 4.43 19.10
C ASP A 40 -8.27 3.28 20.12
N ALA A 41 -8.15 2.05 19.64
CA ALA A 41 -8.21 0.85 20.49
C ALA A 41 -6.98 0.70 21.40
N SER A 42 -5.85 1.29 21.06
CA SER A 42 -4.61 1.28 21.87
C SER A 42 -4.38 2.58 22.67
N ALA A 43 -5.43 3.38 22.90
CA ALA A 43 -5.33 4.57 23.73
C ALA A 43 -4.93 4.19 25.18
N PRO A 44 -4.21 5.09 25.92
CA PRO A 44 -3.83 6.45 25.50
C PRO A 44 -2.49 6.55 24.75
N ASP A 45 -1.65 5.54 24.73
CA ASP A 45 -0.24 5.66 24.39
C ASP A 45 0.28 4.59 23.41
N GLY A 46 -0.57 3.69 22.91
CA GLY A 46 -0.23 2.78 21.84
C GLY A 46 0.18 3.54 20.57
N ARG A 47 1.13 3.00 19.81
CA ARG A 47 1.80 3.68 18.70
C ARG A 47 1.73 2.85 17.42
N VAL A 48 1.65 3.54 16.28
CA VAL A 48 1.67 2.90 14.95
C VAL A 48 2.78 3.51 14.09
N LEU A 49 3.52 2.65 13.41
CA LEU A 49 4.43 3.00 12.32
C LEU A 49 3.78 2.58 10.99
N GLY A 50 3.35 3.56 10.20
CA GLY A 50 2.66 3.35 8.94
C GLY A 50 3.60 3.50 7.74
N PHE A 51 3.58 2.53 6.84
CA PHE A 51 4.31 2.53 5.58
C PHE A 51 3.35 2.66 4.41
N ASP A 52 3.71 3.46 3.43
CA ASP A 52 3.12 3.43 2.11
C ASP A 52 4.14 3.84 1.05
N ARG A 53 4.08 3.22 -0.11
CA ARG A 53 4.92 3.59 -1.27
C ARG A 53 4.40 4.84 -1.95
N ASP A 54 3.10 5.11 -1.82
CA ASP A 54 2.44 6.24 -2.44
C ASP A 54 2.61 7.50 -1.58
N PRO A 55 3.37 8.53 -2.05
CA PRO A 55 3.55 9.76 -1.29
C PRO A 55 2.25 10.54 -1.09
N GLU A 56 1.27 10.41 -2.00
CA GLU A 56 -0.05 11.04 -1.83
C GLU A 56 -0.85 10.37 -0.71
N ALA A 57 -0.78 9.04 -0.60
CA ALA A 57 -1.38 8.31 0.50
C ALA A 57 -0.79 8.77 1.84
N ILE A 58 0.53 8.89 1.94
CA ILE A 58 1.21 9.41 3.13
C ILE A 58 0.76 10.84 3.46
N ALA A 59 0.68 11.72 2.48
CA ALA A 59 0.24 13.11 2.70
C ALA A 59 -1.21 13.17 3.22
N PHE A 60 -2.09 12.37 2.65
CA PHE A 60 -3.48 12.27 3.08
C PHE A 60 -3.61 11.68 4.49
N ALA A 61 -2.91 10.59 4.78
CA ALA A 61 -2.91 9.96 6.09
C ALA A 61 -2.38 10.91 7.19
N ARG A 62 -1.34 11.70 6.91
CA ARG A 62 -0.85 12.74 7.84
C ARG A 62 -1.92 13.74 8.24
N GLN A 63 -2.74 14.20 7.29
CA GLN A 63 -3.84 15.12 7.57
C GLN A 63 -4.93 14.43 8.41
N ARG A 64 -5.33 13.24 8.00
CA ARG A 64 -6.39 12.47 8.67
C ARG A 64 -6.03 12.09 10.10
N LEU A 65 -4.79 11.69 10.31
CA LEU A 65 -4.30 11.17 11.60
C LEU A 65 -3.64 12.25 12.47
N ALA A 66 -3.74 13.53 12.10
CA ALA A 66 -3.09 14.64 12.82
C ALA A 66 -3.45 14.71 14.32
N ALA A 67 -4.68 14.34 14.67
CA ALA A 67 -5.16 14.35 16.07
C ALA A 67 -4.42 13.35 16.98
N TYR A 68 -3.80 12.31 16.42
CA TYR A 68 -3.05 11.32 17.20
C TYR A 68 -1.62 11.77 17.55
N GLY A 69 -1.15 12.88 16.99
CA GLY A 69 0.14 13.49 17.31
C GLY A 69 1.32 12.54 17.12
N SER A 70 2.16 12.40 18.14
CA SER A 70 3.37 11.56 18.13
C SER A 70 3.10 10.06 18.20
N ARG A 71 1.85 9.64 18.36
CA ARG A 71 1.48 8.22 18.38
C ARG A 71 1.54 7.55 17.02
N VAL A 72 1.60 8.31 15.94
CA VAL A 72 1.76 7.79 14.59
C VAL A 72 3.03 8.32 13.93
N THR A 73 3.79 7.41 13.33
CA THR A 73 4.98 7.73 12.53
C THR A 73 4.74 7.26 11.09
N PHE A 74 5.14 8.07 10.11
CA PHE A 74 4.88 7.81 8.68
C PHE A 74 6.19 7.58 7.94
N VAL A 75 6.23 6.52 7.14
CA VAL A 75 7.36 6.16 6.30
C VAL A 75 6.89 6.01 4.86
N ASN A 76 7.40 6.85 3.96
CA ASN A 76 7.15 6.70 2.53
C ASN A 76 8.18 5.73 1.95
N ASP A 77 7.90 4.45 2.07
CA ASP A 77 8.75 3.36 1.60
C ASP A 77 7.95 2.06 1.50
N SER A 78 8.53 1.05 0.88
CA SER A 78 7.95 -0.29 0.81
C SER A 78 7.96 -0.97 2.19
N TYR A 79 6.87 -1.64 2.53
CA TYR A 79 6.82 -2.52 3.71
C TYR A 79 7.88 -3.63 3.68
N ALA A 80 8.41 -3.99 2.52
CA ALA A 80 9.53 -4.94 2.41
C ALA A 80 10.78 -4.48 3.17
N ARG A 81 10.89 -3.18 3.48
CA ARG A 81 11.98 -2.60 4.26
C ARG A 81 11.67 -2.45 5.75
N MET A 82 10.51 -2.90 6.21
CA MET A 82 10.11 -2.81 7.63
C MET A 82 11.20 -3.32 8.58
N ARG A 83 11.77 -4.49 8.28
CA ARG A 83 12.83 -5.09 9.11
C ARG A 83 14.04 -4.18 9.30
N GLN A 84 14.34 -3.33 8.32
CA GLN A 84 15.50 -2.42 8.36
C GLN A 84 15.15 -1.08 9.01
N ILE A 85 13.90 -0.62 8.85
CA ILE A 85 13.47 0.73 9.24
C ILE A 85 12.83 0.75 10.62
N ALA A 86 11.96 -0.19 10.93
CA ALA A 86 11.17 -0.19 12.15
C ALA A 86 12.03 -0.15 13.44
N PRO A 87 13.14 -0.92 13.57
CA PRO A 87 13.99 -0.84 14.76
C PRO A 87 14.62 0.54 14.99
N LYS A 88 14.96 1.25 13.92
CA LYS A 88 15.58 2.59 13.99
C LYS A 88 14.60 3.66 14.50
N LEU A 89 13.30 3.36 14.41
CA LEU A 89 12.21 4.24 14.83
C LEU A 89 11.56 3.79 16.17
N GLY A 90 12.16 2.80 16.84
CA GLY A 90 11.68 2.29 18.13
C GLY A 90 10.55 1.26 18.02
N PHE A 91 10.45 0.58 16.88
CA PHE A 91 9.49 -0.51 16.61
C PHE A 91 10.22 -1.83 16.31
N ASP A 92 11.22 -2.15 17.10
CA ASP A 92 12.05 -3.36 16.99
C ASP A 92 11.29 -4.65 17.36
N GLN A 93 10.31 -4.54 18.24
CA GLN A 93 9.44 -5.63 18.68
C GLN A 93 7.97 -5.18 18.60
N PRO A 94 7.33 -5.20 17.41
CA PRO A 94 5.93 -4.83 17.29
C PRO A 94 5.02 -5.93 17.86
N ASP A 95 3.94 -5.52 18.50
CA ASP A 95 2.90 -6.41 19.02
C ASP A 95 1.98 -6.92 17.92
N GLY A 96 1.93 -6.22 16.79
CA GLY A 96 1.15 -6.64 15.62
C GLY A 96 1.61 -5.96 14.33
N ILE A 97 1.37 -6.65 13.22
CA ILE A 97 1.67 -6.16 11.87
C ILE A 97 0.42 -6.34 11.01
N LEU A 98 0.03 -5.28 10.33
CA LEU A 98 -1.06 -5.26 9.37
C LEU A 98 -0.52 -5.11 7.95
N LEU A 99 -1.03 -5.93 7.04
CA LEU A 99 -0.87 -5.82 5.60
C LEU A 99 -2.24 -5.98 4.93
N ASP A 100 -2.83 -4.88 4.45
CA ASP A 100 -4.04 -4.87 3.63
C ASP A 100 -3.61 -4.73 2.16
N LEU A 101 -3.28 -5.89 1.55
CA LEU A 101 -2.65 -5.93 0.23
C LEU A 101 -3.68 -5.67 -0.88
N GLY A 102 -3.38 -4.71 -1.75
CA GLY A 102 -4.22 -4.38 -2.90
C GLY A 102 -4.07 -2.95 -3.36
N LEU A 103 -5.04 -2.49 -4.14
CA LEU A 103 -5.15 -1.11 -4.61
C LEU A 103 -6.19 -0.36 -3.78
N SER A 104 -5.90 0.87 -3.44
CA SER A 104 -6.88 1.74 -2.78
C SER A 104 -7.94 2.23 -3.78
N SER A 105 -9.16 2.50 -3.29
CA SER A 105 -10.22 3.12 -4.11
C SER A 105 -9.74 4.41 -4.77
N ARG A 106 -8.94 5.23 -4.07
CA ARG A 106 -8.37 6.46 -4.63
C ARG A 106 -7.48 6.21 -5.85
N GLN A 107 -6.64 5.18 -5.82
CA GLN A 107 -5.78 4.81 -6.95
C GLN A 107 -6.60 4.33 -8.14
N LEU A 108 -7.72 3.66 -7.90
CA LEU A 108 -8.65 3.23 -8.96
C LEU A 108 -9.48 4.39 -9.53
N ASP A 109 -9.81 5.39 -8.72
CA ASP A 109 -10.62 6.53 -9.11
C ASP A 109 -9.82 7.63 -9.87
N GLN A 110 -8.49 7.58 -9.77
CA GLN A 110 -7.57 8.51 -10.45
C GLN A 110 -7.08 7.92 -11.78
N GLY A 111 -7.70 8.30 -12.90
CA GLY A 111 -7.36 7.77 -14.23
C GLY A 111 -5.89 7.96 -14.60
N GLU A 112 -5.27 9.08 -14.18
CA GLU A 112 -3.86 9.40 -14.40
C GLU A 112 -2.87 8.43 -13.73
N ARG A 113 -3.35 7.62 -12.78
CA ARG A 113 -2.53 6.57 -12.13
C ARG A 113 -2.41 5.30 -12.97
N GLY A 114 -3.29 5.11 -13.95
CA GLY A 114 -3.26 3.96 -14.87
C GLY A 114 -3.70 2.62 -14.27
N PHE A 115 -4.31 2.60 -13.08
CA PHE A 115 -4.81 1.37 -12.46
C PHE A 115 -6.23 1.01 -12.88
N SER A 116 -6.98 1.95 -13.46
CA SER A 116 -8.37 1.76 -13.85
C SER A 116 -8.52 1.41 -15.32
N PHE A 117 -9.25 0.34 -15.63
CA PHE A 117 -9.70 0.07 -17.00
C PHE A 117 -11.03 0.75 -17.34
N ARG A 118 -11.64 1.47 -16.40
CA ARG A 118 -12.91 2.20 -16.60
C ARG A 118 -12.69 3.65 -16.99
N GLN A 119 -11.52 4.20 -16.71
CA GLN A 119 -11.17 5.59 -17.02
C GLN A 119 -9.97 5.62 -17.98
N PRO A 120 -9.99 6.51 -18.98
CA PRO A 120 -8.83 6.73 -19.82
C PRO A 120 -7.69 7.35 -19.00
N GLY A 121 -6.47 6.94 -19.33
CA GLY A 121 -5.27 7.45 -18.66
C GLY A 121 -4.00 6.81 -19.21
N PRO A 122 -2.83 7.31 -18.83
CA PRO A 122 -1.55 6.70 -19.20
C PRO A 122 -1.41 5.33 -18.54
N LEU A 123 -0.71 4.42 -19.16
CA LEU A 123 -0.37 3.11 -18.61
C LEU A 123 0.84 3.26 -17.67
N ASP A 124 0.63 3.93 -16.53
CA ASP A 124 1.68 4.18 -15.54
C ASP A 124 1.79 3.04 -14.53
N MET A 125 0.77 2.81 -13.70
CA MET A 125 0.64 1.75 -12.69
C MET A 125 1.69 1.80 -11.56
N ARG A 126 2.43 2.89 -11.39
CA ARG A 126 3.35 3.05 -10.26
C ARG A 126 2.61 3.54 -9.01
N PHE A 127 2.94 2.97 -7.86
CA PHE A 127 2.49 3.52 -6.57
C PHE A 127 3.15 4.87 -6.28
N ASP A 128 4.44 4.99 -6.57
CA ASP A 128 5.20 6.24 -6.51
C ASP A 128 5.53 6.68 -7.94
N GLN A 129 4.83 7.69 -8.45
CA GLN A 129 5.03 8.19 -9.82
C GLN A 129 6.31 9.03 -9.97
N THR A 130 7.03 9.32 -8.89
CA THR A 130 8.28 10.09 -8.95
C THR A 130 9.49 9.25 -9.32
N GLN A 131 9.37 7.91 -9.27
CA GLN A 131 10.48 7.00 -9.52
C GLN A 131 10.03 5.68 -10.13
N GLY A 132 11.00 4.98 -10.71
CA GLY A 132 10.78 3.65 -11.27
C GLY A 132 10.21 3.70 -12.70
N GLU A 133 10.10 2.53 -13.28
CA GLU A 133 9.64 2.25 -14.64
C GLU A 133 8.10 2.19 -14.66
N THR A 134 7.46 2.81 -15.65
CA THR A 134 6.01 2.71 -15.84
C THR A 134 5.63 1.35 -16.43
N ALA A 135 4.36 0.97 -16.34
CA ALA A 135 3.87 -0.22 -17.02
C ALA A 135 4.04 -0.11 -18.54
N ALA A 136 3.88 1.09 -19.11
CA ALA A 136 4.14 1.33 -20.54
C ALA A 136 5.61 1.10 -20.88
N ASP A 137 6.56 1.61 -20.10
CA ASP A 137 7.99 1.37 -20.33
C ASP A 137 8.32 -0.12 -20.25
N LEU A 138 7.74 -0.82 -19.26
CA LEU A 138 7.92 -2.25 -19.08
C LEU A 138 7.45 -3.02 -20.33
N LEU A 139 6.25 -2.73 -20.83
CA LEU A 139 5.70 -3.40 -22.01
C LEU A 139 6.48 -3.09 -23.31
N ASN A 140 7.02 -1.87 -23.43
CA ASN A 140 7.76 -1.46 -24.63
C ASN A 140 9.22 -1.93 -24.65
N ASN A 141 9.82 -2.20 -23.47
CA ASN A 141 11.25 -2.50 -23.37
C ASN A 141 11.57 -3.96 -23.06
N ARG A 142 10.58 -4.78 -22.66
CA ARG A 142 10.81 -6.20 -22.36
C ARG A 142 10.64 -7.08 -23.60
N THR A 143 11.36 -8.18 -23.62
CA THR A 143 11.20 -9.23 -24.65
C THR A 143 9.90 -10.01 -24.46
N GLU A 144 9.44 -10.70 -25.52
CA GLU A 144 8.28 -11.61 -25.45
C GLU A 144 8.39 -12.61 -24.29
N ALA A 145 9.58 -13.19 -24.10
CA ALA A 145 9.82 -14.18 -23.07
C ALA A 145 9.70 -13.59 -21.63
N GLU A 146 10.26 -12.41 -21.41
CA GLU A 146 10.17 -11.70 -20.13
C GLU A 146 8.74 -11.31 -19.80
N LEU A 147 7.98 -10.78 -20.76
CA LEU A 147 6.57 -10.45 -20.58
C LEU A 147 5.73 -11.70 -20.30
N ALA A 148 5.98 -12.80 -21.00
CA ALA A 148 5.27 -14.05 -20.77
C ALA A 148 5.53 -14.60 -19.35
N GLU A 149 6.78 -14.53 -18.87
CA GLU A 149 7.11 -14.92 -17.51
C GLU A 149 6.44 -14.01 -16.47
N LEU A 150 6.46 -12.70 -16.69
CA LEU A 150 5.82 -11.71 -15.81
C LEU A 150 4.31 -11.97 -15.67
N PHE A 151 3.61 -12.16 -16.78
CA PHE A 151 2.17 -12.43 -16.77
C PHE A 151 1.84 -13.78 -16.14
N TRP A 152 2.68 -14.79 -16.35
CA TRP A 152 2.51 -16.09 -15.72
C TRP A 152 2.75 -16.04 -14.22
N ARG A 153 3.88 -15.47 -13.81
CA ARG A 153 4.34 -15.51 -12.42
C ARG A 153 3.52 -14.62 -11.49
N TYR A 154 3.13 -13.44 -11.95
CA TYR A 154 2.46 -12.43 -11.12
C TYR A 154 0.98 -12.26 -11.45
N GLY A 155 0.57 -12.60 -12.66
CA GLY A 155 -0.83 -12.53 -13.10
C GLY A 155 -1.54 -13.88 -13.15
N GLU A 156 -0.81 -15.00 -12.94
CA GLU A 156 -1.33 -16.37 -13.08
C GLU A 156 -2.02 -16.59 -14.45
N GLU A 157 -1.62 -15.80 -15.46
CA GLU A 157 -2.27 -15.77 -16.78
C GLU A 157 -1.85 -16.99 -17.62
N LYS A 158 -2.79 -17.92 -17.84
CA LYS A 158 -2.53 -19.17 -18.58
C LYS A 158 -2.16 -18.95 -20.06
N GLN A 159 -2.63 -17.86 -20.67
CA GLN A 159 -2.31 -17.47 -22.03
C GLN A 159 -1.16 -16.44 -22.11
N SER A 160 -0.32 -16.37 -21.09
CA SER A 160 0.77 -15.40 -20.94
C SER A 160 1.64 -15.24 -22.20
N ARG A 161 2.03 -16.36 -22.84
CA ARG A 161 2.81 -16.35 -24.09
C ARG A 161 2.06 -15.75 -25.26
N LYS A 162 0.75 -15.99 -25.35
CA LYS A 162 -0.09 -15.43 -26.42
C LYS A 162 -0.18 -13.90 -26.26
N TYR A 163 -0.44 -13.42 -25.06
CA TYR A 163 -0.53 -11.98 -24.81
C TYR A 163 0.83 -11.28 -25.00
N ALA A 164 1.92 -11.87 -24.49
CA ALA A 164 3.25 -11.34 -24.71
C ALA A 164 3.59 -11.16 -26.18
N ARG A 165 3.31 -12.18 -27.01
CA ARG A 165 3.51 -12.12 -28.47
C ARG A 165 2.68 -11.01 -29.12
N LEU A 166 1.41 -10.84 -28.74
CA LEU A 166 0.54 -9.80 -29.28
C LEU A 166 0.99 -8.39 -28.92
N ILE A 167 1.66 -8.22 -27.78
CA ILE A 167 2.17 -6.92 -27.32
C ILE A 167 3.45 -6.55 -28.07
N VAL A 168 4.32 -7.52 -28.33
CA VAL A 168 5.63 -7.28 -28.97
C VAL A 168 5.52 -7.21 -30.51
N ALA A 169 4.46 -7.74 -31.12
CA ALA A 169 4.23 -7.73 -32.59
C ALA A 169 3.86 -6.33 -33.10
#